data_51d279e363d49660ca49858c6e9cb581
#
_entry.id   51d279e363d49660ca49858c6e9cb581
#
_cell.length_a   1.000
_cell.length_b   1.000
_cell.length_c   1.000
_cell.angle_alpha   90.00
_cell.angle_beta   90.00
_cell.angle_gamma   90.00
#
_symmetry.space_group_name_H-M   'P 1'
#
loop_
_entity.id
_entity.type
_entity.pdbx_description
1 polymer ?
#
loop_
_entity_poly.entity_id
_entity_poly.type
_entity_poly.pdbx_seq_one_letter_code
_entity_poly.pdbx_strand_id
1 'polypeptide(L)'
;MVIGLAGRMRSGKTELAKICENFGYERLYFALPLKRLCADLLDISLDELNRAKAEKYNIGVTIGKDMCEILADETGIPLETVTKTCEGVVIKDVRHMLQFIGTDLIRKYNTNWHVDRIREMIDKNKNYVLDDVRFPNEKALIEELGGDCWFITRTTLDNISNHESETSITWNDCWNKIIVNDSTLPILQFKWETFMDNYVQSCAIRDKEFDRILEDGSEADIVPLSLYDMMLLSKSFFTYVHKDIRKEDVTKITMNEDKTVFITYKDGSMELIDNPLNIEDIKILI
;
A
#
# COMPACT_ATOMS: atom_id res chain seq x y z
N MET A 1 13.91 6.05 -0.96
CA MET A 1 13.17 4.96 -0.28
C MET A 1 11.71 5.01 -0.70
N VAL A 2 11.04 3.85 -0.81
CA VAL A 2 9.63 3.78 -1.23
C VAL A 2 8.84 2.98 -0.19
N ILE A 3 7.67 3.51 0.24
CA ILE A 3 6.74 2.82 1.14
C ILE A 3 5.40 2.65 0.42
N GLY A 4 4.90 1.43 0.34
CA GLY A 4 3.57 1.13 -0.16
C GLY A 4 2.59 0.85 0.97
N LEU A 5 1.43 1.49 0.96
CA LEU A 5 0.38 1.29 1.96
C LEU A 5 -0.82 0.61 1.31
N ALA A 6 -1.13 -0.58 1.79
CA ALA A 6 -2.28 -1.37 1.38
C ALA A 6 -3.31 -1.50 2.52
N GLY A 7 -4.48 -1.99 2.21
CA GLY A 7 -5.55 -2.20 3.19
C GLY A 7 -6.90 -1.66 2.70
N ARG A 8 -7.96 -2.04 3.37
CA ARG A 8 -9.33 -1.68 2.99
C ARG A 8 -9.61 -0.17 3.10
N MET A 9 -10.65 0.29 2.45
CA MET A 9 -11.13 1.66 2.59
C MET A 9 -11.39 1.98 4.07
N ARG A 10 -11.01 3.19 4.53
CA ARG A 10 -11.10 3.65 5.93
C ARG A 10 -10.17 2.96 6.92
N SER A 11 -9.20 2.16 6.47
CA SER A 11 -8.22 1.56 7.39
C SER A 11 -7.22 2.57 7.98
N GLY A 12 -7.07 3.76 7.38
CA GLY A 12 -6.16 4.82 7.85
C GLY A 12 -4.94 5.06 6.97
N LYS A 13 -4.84 4.45 5.79
CA LYS A 13 -3.72 4.64 4.85
C LYS A 13 -3.37 6.10 4.60
N THR A 14 -4.40 6.90 4.29
CA THR A 14 -4.23 8.34 4.00
C THR A 14 -3.65 9.11 5.18
N GLU A 15 -4.04 8.78 6.41
CA GLU A 15 -3.49 9.45 7.60
C GLU A 15 -2.03 9.05 7.82
N LEU A 16 -1.67 7.78 7.63
CA LEU A 16 -0.28 7.37 7.68
C LEU A 16 0.56 8.02 6.56
N ALA A 17 0.03 8.12 5.34
CA ALA A 17 0.73 8.81 4.26
C ALA A 17 1.02 10.27 4.59
N LYS A 18 0.07 11.01 5.19
CA LYS A 18 0.29 12.39 5.66
C LYS A 18 1.40 12.49 6.71
N ILE A 19 1.50 11.49 7.60
CA ILE A 19 2.58 11.45 8.56
C ILE A 19 3.91 11.19 7.86
N CYS A 20 3.98 10.27 6.89
CA CYS A 20 5.19 10.08 6.09
C CYS A 20 5.64 11.37 5.37
N GLU A 21 4.71 12.23 4.92
CA GLU A 21 5.05 13.53 4.33
C GLU A 21 5.81 14.42 5.33
N ASN A 22 5.51 14.37 6.64
CA ASN A 22 6.24 15.10 7.68
C ASN A 22 7.68 14.59 7.86
N PHE A 23 7.96 13.36 7.40
CA PHE A 23 9.30 12.74 7.39
C PHE A 23 10.00 12.88 6.03
N GLY A 24 9.54 13.75 5.16
CA GLY A 24 10.18 14.04 3.88
C GLY A 24 9.84 13.06 2.76
N TYR A 25 8.77 12.29 2.88
CA TYR A 25 8.27 11.47 1.80
C TYR A 25 7.34 12.27 0.90
N GLU A 26 7.51 12.16 -0.41
CA GLU A 26 6.55 12.67 -1.39
C GLU A 26 5.42 11.64 -1.56
N ARG A 27 4.18 12.11 -1.50
CA ARG A 27 3.02 11.24 -1.66
C ARG A 27 2.68 11.03 -3.12
N LEU A 28 2.64 9.77 -3.54
CA LEU A 28 2.13 9.32 -4.83
C LEU A 28 0.99 8.32 -4.63
N TYR A 29 0.27 8.02 -5.71
CA TYR A 29 -0.76 6.98 -5.70
C TYR A 29 -0.96 6.44 -7.13
N PHE A 30 -1.21 5.13 -7.25
CA PHE A 30 -1.33 4.44 -8.55
C PHE A 30 -2.49 4.96 -9.40
N ALA A 31 -3.52 5.52 -8.77
CA ALA A 31 -4.62 6.16 -9.48
C ALA A 31 -4.28 7.57 -10.01
N LEU A 32 -3.11 8.16 -9.70
CA LEU A 32 -2.76 9.53 -10.12
C LEU A 32 -2.69 9.70 -11.63
N PRO A 33 -1.98 8.84 -12.39
CA PRO A 33 -1.95 8.94 -13.85
C PRO A 33 -3.35 8.86 -14.48
N LEU A 34 -4.18 7.93 -14.01
CA LEU A 34 -5.57 7.82 -14.48
C LEU A 34 -6.39 9.08 -14.16
N LYS A 35 -6.22 9.67 -12.99
CA LYS A 35 -6.94 10.90 -12.66
C LYS A 35 -6.50 12.08 -13.52
N ARG A 36 -5.20 12.19 -13.84
CA ARG A 36 -4.69 13.20 -14.76
C ARG A 36 -5.31 13.00 -16.15
N LEU A 37 -5.25 11.79 -16.69
CA LEU A 37 -5.88 11.46 -17.97
C LEU A 37 -7.38 11.80 -17.98
N CYS A 38 -8.12 11.46 -16.93
CA CYS A 38 -9.55 11.82 -16.84
C CYS A 38 -9.79 13.32 -16.72
N ALA A 39 -8.91 14.05 -16.05
CA ALA A 39 -9.00 15.51 -15.95
C ALA A 39 -8.75 16.17 -17.32
N ASP A 40 -7.73 15.71 -18.05
CA ASP A 40 -7.40 16.15 -19.41
C ASP A 40 -8.55 15.87 -20.38
N LEU A 41 -9.15 14.68 -20.32
CA LEU A 41 -10.32 14.32 -21.13
C LEU A 41 -11.55 15.20 -20.86
N LEU A 42 -11.66 15.76 -19.66
CA LEU A 42 -12.75 16.66 -19.26
C LEU A 42 -12.40 18.14 -19.40
N ASP A 43 -11.16 18.47 -19.78
CA ASP A 43 -10.60 19.82 -19.83
C ASP A 43 -10.78 20.57 -18.48
N ILE A 44 -10.47 19.88 -17.38
CA ILE A 44 -10.53 20.43 -16.00
C ILE A 44 -9.23 20.15 -15.25
N SER A 45 -8.98 20.91 -14.19
CA SER A 45 -7.86 20.64 -13.29
C SER A 45 -8.06 19.36 -12.46
N LEU A 46 -6.95 18.78 -11.98
CA LEU A 46 -7.00 17.63 -11.07
C LEU A 46 -7.76 17.93 -9.77
N ASP A 47 -7.69 19.16 -9.28
CA ASP A 47 -8.42 19.60 -8.08
C ASP A 47 -9.92 19.66 -8.33
N GLU A 48 -10.33 20.14 -9.48
CA GLU A 48 -11.74 20.14 -9.90
C GLU A 48 -12.27 18.71 -10.07
N LEU A 49 -11.48 17.82 -10.67
CA LEU A 49 -11.83 16.40 -10.78
C LEU A 49 -12.02 15.77 -9.38
N ASN A 50 -11.10 16.01 -8.46
CA ASN A 50 -11.19 15.48 -7.09
C ASN A 50 -12.41 16.04 -6.35
N ARG A 51 -12.74 17.33 -6.53
CA ARG A 51 -13.94 17.97 -5.97
C ARG A 51 -15.21 17.35 -6.55
N ALA A 52 -15.31 17.24 -7.88
CA ALA A 52 -16.45 16.65 -8.55
C ALA A 52 -16.67 15.18 -8.12
N LYS A 53 -15.58 14.43 -7.89
CA LYS A 53 -15.64 13.07 -7.34
C LYS A 53 -16.19 13.04 -5.91
N ALA A 54 -15.77 13.96 -5.05
CA ALA A 54 -16.21 14.04 -3.66
C ALA A 54 -17.70 14.42 -3.54
N GLU A 55 -18.12 15.39 -4.33
CA GLU A 55 -19.48 15.95 -4.36
C GLU A 55 -20.46 15.12 -5.21
N LYS A 56 -19.96 14.06 -5.89
CA LYS A 56 -20.73 13.16 -6.77
C LYS A 56 -21.49 13.91 -7.88
N TYR A 57 -20.84 14.93 -8.45
CA TYR A 57 -21.42 15.66 -9.58
C TYR A 57 -21.72 14.73 -10.74
N ASN A 58 -22.94 14.87 -11.29
CA ASN A 58 -23.32 14.24 -12.57
C ASN A 58 -22.67 15.02 -13.70
N ILE A 59 -21.71 14.42 -14.42
CA ILE A 59 -21.01 15.04 -15.52
C ILE A 59 -21.71 14.79 -16.87
N GLY A 60 -22.45 13.69 -17.00
CA GLY A 60 -23.27 13.39 -18.19
C GLY A 60 -22.50 13.38 -19.52
N VAL A 61 -21.22 13.03 -19.51
CA VAL A 61 -20.34 13.08 -20.70
C VAL A 61 -20.48 11.80 -21.48
N THR A 62 -20.60 11.92 -22.82
CA THR A 62 -20.52 10.78 -23.73
C THR A 62 -19.12 10.71 -24.33
N ILE A 63 -18.47 9.53 -24.26
CA ILE A 63 -17.15 9.33 -24.85
C ILE A 63 -17.29 9.38 -26.38
N GLY A 64 -16.68 10.39 -26.97
CA GLY A 64 -16.63 10.59 -28.43
C GLY A 64 -15.34 10.01 -29.04
N LYS A 65 -15.23 10.16 -30.38
CA LYS A 65 -14.05 9.69 -31.13
C LYS A 65 -12.75 10.35 -30.66
N ASP A 66 -12.77 11.67 -30.46
CA ASP A 66 -11.60 12.44 -30.03
C ASP A 66 -11.08 11.92 -28.68
N MET A 67 -11.98 11.61 -27.76
CA MET A 67 -11.61 11.01 -26.47
C MET A 67 -11.05 9.59 -26.65
N CYS A 68 -11.57 8.80 -27.60
CA CYS A 68 -11.03 7.48 -27.90
C CYS A 68 -9.61 7.56 -28.49
N GLU A 69 -9.32 8.56 -29.32
CA GLU A 69 -7.97 8.79 -29.86
C GLU A 69 -6.98 9.14 -28.75
N ILE A 70 -7.34 10.07 -27.86
CA ILE A 70 -6.52 10.43 -26.68
C ILE A 70 -6.30 9.20 -25.78
N LEU A 71 -7.37 8.43 -25.50
CA LEU A 71 -7.25 7.21 -24.70
C LEU A 71 -6.32 6.18 -25.32
N ALA A 72 -6.39 5.99 -26.65
CA ALA A 72 -5.52 5.05 -27.35
C ALA A 72 -4.05 5.47 -27.29
N ASP A 73 -3.76 6.74 -27.52
CA ASP A 73 -2.41 7.30 -27.48
C ASP A 73 -1.80 7.21 -26.07
N GLU A 74 -2.53 7.65 -25.05
CA GLU A 74 -2.07 7.68 -23.67
C GLU A 74 -1.94 6.29 -23.01
N THR A 75 -2.77 5.34 -23.43
CA THR A 75 -2.78 4.00 -22.80
C THR A 75 -1.99 2.95 -23.58
N GLY A 76 -1.61 3.25 -24.84
CA GLY A 76 -0.99 2.29 -25.74
C GLY A 76 -1.92 1.15 -26.18
N ILE A 77 -3.23 1.28 -25.94
CA ILE A 77 -4.24 0.31 -26.36
C ILE A 77 -4.64 0.63 -27.81
N PRO A 78 -4.71 -0.37 -28.73
CA PRO A 78 -5.08 -0.12 -30.09
C PRO A 78 -6.41 0.65 -30.25
N LEU A 79 -6.43 1.70 -31.07
CA LEU A 79 -7.59 2.59 -31.23
C LEU A 79 -8.88 1.81 -31.55
N GLU A 80 -8.81 0.77 -32.39
CA GLU A 80 -9.96 -0.08 -32.67
C GLU A 80 -10.58 -0.70 -31.41
N THR A 81 -9.72 -1.15 -30.49
CA THR A 81 -10.14 -1.73 -29.20
C THR A 81 -10.76 -0.67 -28.32
N VAL A 82 -10.14 0.51 -28.23
CA VAL A 82 -10.66 1.64 -27.45
C VAL A 82 -12.01 2.09 -27.99
N THR A 83 -12.10 2.32 -29.29
CA THR A 83 -13.36 2.74 -29.95
C THR A 83 -14.47 1.72 -29.69
N LYS A 84 -14.19 0.45 -29.91
CA LYS A 84 -15.18 -0.63 -29.67
C LYS A 84 -15.64 -0.70 -28.23
N THR A 85 -14.78 -0.36 -27.26
CA THR A 85 -15.08 -0.46 -25.83
C THR A 85 -15.74 0.79 -25.29
N CYS A 86 -15.34 1.97 -25.78
CA CYS A 86 -15.64 3.25 -25.13
C CYS A 86 -16.57 4.16 -25.91
N GLU A 87 -16.54 4.13 -27.27
CA GLU A 87 -17.32 5.09 -28.07
C GLU A 87 -18.82 4.96 -27.78
N GLY A 88 -19.47 6.10 -27.55
CA GLY A 88 -20.89 6.18 -27.21
C GLY A 88 -21.25 5.85 -25.77
N VAL A 89 -20.30 5.46 -24.94
CA VAL A 89 -20.55 5.22 -23.52
C VAL A 89 -20.84 6.52 -22.79
N VAL A 90 -21.95 6.56 -22.05
CA VAL A 90 -22.34 7.72 -21.23
C VAL A 90 -21.77 7.58 -19.83
N ILE A 91 -20.87 8.47 -19.49
CA ILE A 91 -20.27 8.59 -18.17
C ILE A 91 -21.15 9.45 -17.25
N LYS A 92 -21.62 8.87 -16.16
CA LYS A 92 -22.56 9.53 -15.24
C LYS A 92 -21.85 10.54 -14.32
N ASP A 93 -20.77 10.13 -13.73
CA ASP A 93 -20.00 10.90 -12.75
C ASP A 93 -18.52 10.54 -12.82
N VAL A 94 -17.67 11.30 -12.11
CA VAL A 94 -16.21 11.07 -12.08
C VAL A 94 -15.85 9.69 -11.53
N ARG A 95 -16.58 9.15 -10.58
CA ARG A 95 -16.32 7.80 -10.04
C ARG A 95 -16.56 6.75 -11.12
N HIS A 96 -17.66 6.85 -11.84
CA HIS A 96 -17.97 5.98 -12.97
C HIS A 96 -16.88 6.08 -14.05
N MET A 97 -16.41 7.30 -14.37
CA MET A 97 -15.32 7.51 -15.35
C MET A 97 -14.04 6.79 -14.92
N LEU A 98 -13.60 7.01 -13.69
CA LEU A 98 -12.39 6.37 -13.15
C LEU A 98 -12.49 4.84 -13.09
N GLN A 99 -13.67 4.30 -12.77
CA GLN A 99 -13.90 2.85 -12.77
C GLN A 99 -13.90 2.29 -14.19
N PHE A 100 -14.65 2.89 -15.08
CA PHE A 100 -14.78 2.43 -16.46
C PHE A 100 -13.44 2.49 -17.21
N ILE A 101 -12.79 3.67 -17.24
CA ILE A 101 -11.51 3.82 -17.95
C ILE A 101 -10.41 3.01 -17.23
N GLY A 102 -10.34 3.06 -15.89
CA GLY A 102 -9.31 2.39 -15.13
C GLY A 102 -9.40 0.87 -15.11
N THR A 103 -10.61 0.32 -14.97
CA THR A 103 -10.82 -1.13 -14.84
C THR A 103 -11.25 -1.77 -16.15
N ASP A 104 -12.34 -1.26 -16.76
CA ASP A 104 -12.95 -1.93 -17.92
C ASP A 104 -12.15 -1.71 -19.20
N LEU A 105 -11.36 -0.65 -19.29
CA LEU A 105 -10.44 -0.41 -20.40
C LEU A 105 -8.99 -0.72 -20.01
N ILE A 106 -8.36 0.09 -19.18
CA ILE A 106 -6.91 0.04 -18.97
C ILE A 106 -6.49 -1.30 -18.36
N ARG A 107 -7.01 -1.70 -17.19
CA ARG A 107 -6.57 -2.95 -16.54
C ARG A 107 -6.89 -4.19 -17.37
N LYS A 108 -7.92 -4.15 -18.18
CA LYS A 108 -8.30 -5.27 -19.04
C LYS A 108 -7.34 -5.47 -20.22
N TYR A 109 -6.81 -4.41 -20.80
CA TYR A 109 -6.02 -4.46 -22.04
C TYR A 109 -4.54 -4.08 -21.83
N ASN A 110 -4.22 -3.32 -20.80
CA ASN A 110 -2.85 -2.96 -20.40
C ASN A 110 -2.72 -2.97 -18.86
N THR A 111 -2.59 -4.16 -18.29
CA THR A 111 -2.61 -4.41 -16.83
C THR A 111 -1.52 -3.62 -16.08
N ASN A 112 -0.37 -3.38 -16.71
CA ASN A 112 0.76 -2.71 -16.08
C ASN A 112 0.78 -1.19 -16.29
N TRP A 113 -0.13 -0.61 -17.05
CA TRP A 113 -0.11 0.82 -17.36
C TRP A 113 0.05 1.71 -16.12
N HIS A 114 -0.71 1.45 -15.04
CA HIS A 114 -0.60 2.23 -13.78
C HIS A 114 0.79 2.10 -13.17
N VAL A 115 1.34 0.90 -13.18
CA VAL A 115 2.67 0.58 -12.62
C VAL A 115 3.76 1.28 -13.41
N ASP A 116 3.70 1.21 -14.75
CA ASP A 116 4.69 1.80 -15.65
C ASP A 116 4.68 3.34 -15.53
N ARG A 117 3.51 3.97 -15.48
CA ARG A 117 3.40 5.42 -15.27
C ARG A 117 3.93 5.88 -13.91
N ILE A 118 3.70 5.12 -12.84
CA ILE A 118 4.28 5.44 -11.53
C ILE A 118 5.79 5.24 -11.54
N ARG A 119 6.30 4.18 -12.19
CA ARG A 119 7.75 3.94 -12.36
C ARG A 119 8.46 5.14 -12.99
N GLU A 120 7.87 5.73 -14.04
CA GLU A 120 8.39 6.92 -14.73
C GLU A 120 8.43 8.18 -13.83
N MET A 121 7.56 8.26 -12.83
CA MET A 121 7.45 9.40 -11.91
C MET A 121 8.43 9.32 -10.72
N ILE A 122 8.99 8.15 -10.43
CA ILE A 122 9.84 7.95 -9.25
C ILE A 122 11.28 8.41 -9.55
N ASP A 123 11.72 9.41 -8.80
CA ASP A 123 13.14 9.81 -8.73
C ASP A 123 13.84 9.00 -7.63
N LYS A 124 14.91 8.29 -7.96
CA LYS A 124 15.68 7.45 -7.03
C LYS A 124 16.31 8.23 -5.87
N ASN A 125 16.46 9.55 -6.02
CA ASN A 125 17.05 10.43 -4.98
C ASN A 125 16.01 10.92 -3.97
N LYS A 126 14.74 10.55 -4.12
CA LYS A 126 13.65 11.00 -3.25
C LYS A 126 12.98 9.83 -2.54
N ASN A 127 12.30 10.15 -1.46
CA ASN A 127 11.48 9.20 -0.72
C ASN A 127 10.02 9.34 -1.13
N TYR A 128 9.32 8.21 -1.31
CA TYR A 128 7.93 8.19 -1.72
C TYR A 128 7.06 7.33 -0.82
N VAL A 129 5.83 7.76 -0.59
CA VAL A 129 4.78 6.93 0.00
C VAL A 129 3.62 6.80 -0.99
N LEU A 130 3.24 5.54 -1.30
CA LEU A 130 2.10 5.22 -2.17
C LEU A 130 0.96 4.65 -1.32
N ASP A 131 -0.14 5.39 -1.18
CA ASP A 131 -1.20 5.09 -0.20
C ASP A 131 -2.43 4.36 -0.78
N ASP A 132 -2.33 3.83 -1.99
CA ASP A 132 -3.43 3.13 -2.66
C ASP A 132 -3.03 1.79 -3.30
N VAL A 133 -2.05 1.10 -2.71
CA VAL A 133 -1.65 -0.24 -3.17
C VAL A 133 -2.84 -1.21 -3.05
N ARG A 134 -3.26 -1.79 -4.19
CA ARG A 134 -4.46 -2.62 -4.29
C ARG A 134 -4.26 -3.89 -5.10
N PHE A 135 -3.22 -3.97 -5.93
CA PHE A 135 -3.00 -5.07 -6.84
C PHE A 135 -1.59 -5.66 -6.69
N PRO A 136 -1.41 -6.97 -6.97
CA PRO A 136 -0.12 -7.63 -6.83
C PRO A 136 1.01 -6.97 -7.64
N ASN A 137 0.75 -6.49 -8.85
CA ASN A 137 1.74 -5.82 -9.67
C ASN A 137 2.16 -4.44 -9.13
N GLU A 138 1.28 -3.74 -8.41
CA GLU A 138 1.59 -2.49 -7.71
C GLU A 138 2.55 -2.76 -6.54
N LYS A 139 2.27 -3.81 -5.75
CA LYS A 139 3.16 -4.28 -4.69
C LYS A 139 4.52 -4.71 -5.24
N ALA A 140 4.53 -5.48 -6.35
CA ALA A 140 5.75 -5.94 -6.99
C ALA A 140 6.65 -4.78 -7.45
N LEU A 141 6.08 -3.67 -7.97
CA LEU A 141 6.87 -2.48 -8.30
C LEU A 141 7.59 -1.91 -7.07
N ILE A 142 6.90 -1.80 -5.93
CA ILE A 142 7.49 -1.25 -4.71
C ILE A 142 8.64 -2.13 -4.24
N GLU A 143 8.47 -3.45 -4.25
CA GLU A 143 9.51 -4.43 -3.89
C GLU A 143 10.70 -4.38 -4.87
N GLU A 144 10.45 -4.23 -6.18
CA GLU A 144 11.49 -4.05 -7.20
C GLU A 144 12.33 -2.78 -6.96
N LEU A 145 11.69 -1.72 -6.46
CA LEU A 145 12.37 -0.47 -6.09
C LEU A 145 13.10 -0.54 -4.74
N GLY A 146 13.16 -1.72 -4.11
CA GLY A 146 13.76 -1.91 -2.79
C GLY A 146 12.95 -1.30 -1.65
N GLY A 147 11.66 -1.07 -1.88
CA GLY A 147 10.76 -0.47 -0.91
C GLY A 147 10.03 -1.49 -0.04
N ASP A 148 9.36 -0.99 0.99
CA ASP A 148 8.54 -1.75 1.91
C ASP A 148 7.04 -1.62 1.60
N CYS A 149 6.30 -2.73 1.68
CA CYS A 149 4.85 -2.75 1.58
C CYS A 149 4.22 -3.06 2.93
N TRP A 150 3.36 -2.16 3.42
CA TRP A 150 2.67 -2.29 4.71
C TRP A 150 1.17 -2.44 4.51
N PHE A 151 0.58 -3.42 5.21
CA PHE A 151 -0.86 -3.64 5.19
C PHE A 151 -1.50 -3.02 6.43
N ILE A 152 -2.45 -2.10 6.24
CA ILE A 152 -3.16 -1.43 7.33
C ILE A 152 -4.54 -2.04 7.45
N THR A 153 -4.85 -2.61 8.60
CA THR A 153 -6.15 -3.17 8.92
C THR A 153 -6.80 -2.46 10.11
N ARG A 154 -8.09 -2.70 10.28
CA ARG A 154 -8.88 -2.19 11.39
C ARG A 154 -9.93 -3.24 11.75
N THR A 155 -10.00 -3.65 13.03
CA THR A 155 -10.90 -4.72 13.48
C THR A 155 -12.39 -4.36 13.35
N THR A 156 -12.70 -3.04 13.36
CA THR A 156 -14.07 -2.51 13.27
C THR A 156 -14.56 -2.28 11.85
N LEU A 157 -13.78 -2.68 10.81
CA LEU A 157 -14.21 -2.51 9.43
C LEU A 157 -15.09 -3.68 8.99
N ASP A 158 -16.40 -3.44 8.92
CA ASP A 158 -17.34 -4.32 8.24
C ASP A 158 -17.02 -4.44 6.74
N ASN A 159 -17.50 -5.53 6.12
CA ASN A 159 -17.33 -5.79 4.69
C ASN A 159 -18.07 -4.71 3.85
N ILE A 160 -17.32 -3.66 3.47
CA ILE A 160 -17.89 -2.46 2.84
C ILE A 160 -18.03 -2.61 1.32
N SER A 161 -17.27 -3.48 0.65
CA SER A 161 -17.34 -3.65 -0.80
C SER A 161 -16.67 -4.95 -1.26
N ASN A 162 -17.33 -5.64 -2.21
CA ASN A 162 -16.77 -6.81 -2.92
C ASN A 162 -16.09 -6.41 -4.24
N HIS A 163 -15.74 -5.14 -4.44
CA HIS A 163 -15.08 -4.70 -5.66
C HIS A 163 -13.66 -5.30 -5.73
N GLU A 164 -13.23 -5.71 -6.92
CA GLU A 164 -11.92 -6.32 -7.17
C GLU A 164 -10.77 -5.54 -6.52
N SER A 165 -10.78 -4.21 -6.63
CA SER A 165 -9.76 -3.34 -6.01
C SER A 165 -9.71 -3.35 -4.47
N GLU A 166 -10.67 -3.97 -3.80
CA GLU A 166 -10.70 -4.14 -2.34
C GLU A 166 -10.44 -5.60 -1.92
N THR A 167 -10.37 -6.53 -2.88
CA THR A 167 -10.23 -7.97 -2.64
C THR A 167 -9.01 -8.61 -3.29
N SER A 168 -8.36 -7.91 -4.24
CA SER A 168 -7.19 -8.42 -4.97
C SER A 168 -5.95 -8.61 -4.10
N ILE A 169 -5.84 -7.86 -3.00
CA ILE A 169 -4.80 -8.01 -2.00
C ILE A 169 -5.43 -8.13 -0.63
N THR A 170 -4.96 -9.09 0.15
CA THR A 170 -5.45 -9.39 1.48
C THR A 170 -4.33 -9.35 2.51
N TRP A 171 -4.67 -9.38 3.79
CA TRP A 171 -3.70 -9.47 4.86
C TRP A 171 -2.90 -10.80 4.86
N ASN A 172 -3.38 -11.83 4.13
CA ASN A 172 -2.68 -13.12 3.94
C ASN A 172 -1.54 -13.05 2.91
N ASP A 173 -1.48 -11.95 2.12
CA ASP A 173 -0.36 -11.75 1.22
C ASP A 173 0.90 -11.40 2.00
N CYS A 174 2.07 -11.70 1.44
CA CYS A 174 3.35 -11.37 2.08
C CYS A 174 3.54 -9.86 2.20
N TRP A 175 3.54 -9.33 3.43
CA TRP A 175 3.77 -7.93 3.75
C TRP A 175 5.04 -7.76 4.59
N ASN A 176 5.76 -6.66 4.39
CA ASN A 176 6.88 -6.31 5.27
C ASN A 176 6.38 -5.99 6.67
N LYS A 177 5.18 -5.40 6.77
CA LYS A 177 4.52 -5.10 8.06
C LYS A 177 3.00 -5.14 7.93
N ILE A 178 2.33 -5.56 9.00
CA ILE A 178 0.88 -5.43 9.18
C ILE A 178 0.64 -4.48 10.34
N ILE A 179 -0.16 -3.43 10.09
CA ILE A 179 -0.46 -2.38 11.06
C ILE A 179 -1.94 -2.45 11.43
N VAL A 180 -2.23 -2.69 12.71
CA VAL A 180 -3.60 -2.69 13.24
C VAL A 180 -3.95 -1.31 13.77
N ASN A 181 -4.94 -0.67 13.15
CA ASN A 181 -5.39 0.68 13.47
C ASN A 181 -6.71 0.66 14.24
N ASP A 182 -6.67 0.38 15.55
CA ASP A 182 -7.86 0.32 16.43
C ASP A 182 -7.94 1.49 17.41
N SER A 183 -7.19 2.57 17.16
CA SER A 183 -7.10 3.71 18.06
C SER A 183 -7.91 4.92 17.58
N THR A 184 -8.09 5.90 18.47
CA THR A 184 -8.59 7.24 18.09
C THR A 184 -7.53 7.98 17.28
N LEU A 185 -7.95 8.94 16.46
CA LEU A 185 -7.04 9.66 15.56
C LEU A 185 -5.82 10.29 16.28
N PRO A 186 -5.93 10.97 17.45
CA PRO A 186 -4.76 11.51 18.13
C PRO A 186 -3.78 10.45 18.64
N ILE A 187 -4.29 9.33 19.16
CA ILE A 187 -3.46 8.22 19.64
C ILE A 187 -2.77 7.54 18.44
N LEU A 188 -3.49 7.37 17.36
CA LEU A 188 -2.97 6.81 16.13
C LEU A 188 -1.85 7.68 15.55
N GLN A 189 -2.06 9.00 15.52
CA GLN A 189 -1.08 9.97 15.04
C GLN A 189 0.21 9.89 15.85
N PHE A 190 0.12 9.93 17.18
CA PHE A 190 1.28 9.79 18.08
C PHE A 190 2.03 8.47 17.87
N LYS A 191 1.30 7.35 17.75
CA LYS A 191 1.88 6.03 17.50
C LYS A 191 2.63 5.98 16.17
N TRP A 192 2.05 6.54 15.12
CA TRP A 192 2.64 6.49 13.78
C TRP A 192 3.83 7.43 13.65
N GLU A 193 3.81 8.60 14.28
CA GLU A 193 4.96 9.50 14.35
C GLU A 193 6.13 8.79 15.05
N THR A 194 5.90 8.18 16.22
CA THR A 194 6.92 7.40 16.92
C THR A 194 7.45 6.22 16.09
N PHE A 195 6.56 5.54 15.38
CA PHE A 195 6.94 4.46 14.50
C PHE A 195 7.81 4.95 13.32
N MET A 196 7.44 6.04 12.68
CA MET A 196 8.20 6.62 11.57
C MET A 196 9.58 7.11 12.01
N ASP A 197 9.70 7.74 13.19
CA ASP A 197 10.99 8.11 13.76
C ASP A 197 11.92 6.91 13.88
N ASN A 198 11.43 5.83 14.47
CA ASN A 198 12.21 4.60 14.64
C ASN A 198 12.54 3.94 13.29
N TYR A 199 11.61 3.93 12.35
CA TYR A 199 11.81 3.36 11.01
C TYR A 199 12.88 4.11 10.22
N VAL A 200 12.83 5.43 10.20
CA VAL A 200 13.82 6.28 9.52
C VAL A 200 15.20 6.11 10.14
N GLN A 201 15.29 6.05 11.48
CA GLN A 201 16.55 5.78 12.17
C GLN A 201 17.13 4.41 11.83
N SER A 202 16.30 3.37 11.80
CA SER A 202 16.71 2.01 11.43
C SER A 202 17.24 1.93 10.01
N CYS A 203 16.59 2.62 9.08
CA CYS A 203 17.05 2.70 7.69
C CYS A 203 18.40 3.41 7.57
N ALA A 204 18.59 4.53 8.29
CA ALA A 204 19.86 5.26 8.27
C ALA A 204 21.03 4.46 8.88
N ILE A 205 20.77 3.61 9.87
CA ILE A 205 21.77 2.69 10.43
C ILE A 205 22.14 1.62 9.41
N ARG A 206 21.14 1.00 8.78
CA ARG A 206 21.34 -0.02 7.74
C ARG A 206 22.14 0.52 6.56
N ASP A 207 21.83 1.72 6.08
CA ASP A 207 22.52 2.32 4.94
C ASP A 207 23.99 2.61 5.28
N LYS A 208 24.30 3.13 6.47
CA LYS A 208 25.68 3.33 6.94
C LYS A 208 26.47 2.03 7.08
N GLU A 209 25.84 0.98 7.57
CA GLU A 209 26.49 -0.32 7.68
C GLU A 209 26.76 -0.93 6.31
N PHE A 210 25.86 -0.77 5.36
CA PHE A 210 26.03 -1.20 3.99
C PHE A 210 27.18 -0.46 3.30
N ASP A 211 27.26 0.86 3.47
CA ASP A 211 28.37 1.68 2.93
C ASP A 211 29.72 1.22 3.52
N ARG A 212 29.79 0.97 4.84
CA ARG A 212 30.99 0.45 5.50
C ARG A 212 31.45 -0.87 4.91
N ILE A 213 30.53 -1.78 4.64
CA ILE A 213 30.81 -3.09 4.06
C ILE A 213 31.38 -2.96 2.63
N LEU A 214 30.85 -2.04 1.84
CA LEU A 214 31.33 -1.77 0.48
C LEU A 214 32.75 -1.17 0.50
N GLU A 215 33.09 -0.34 1.50
CA GLU A 215 34.40 0.28 1.64
C GLU A 215 35.46 -0.70 2.16
N ASP A 216 35.12 -1.54 3.15
CA ASP A 216 36.08 -2.43 3.82
C ASP A 216 36.29 -3.80 3.12
N GLY A 217 35.43 -4.15 2.15
CA GLY A 217 35.48 -5.46 1.49
C GLY A 217 35.29 -6.65 2.45
N SER A 218 34.80 -6.40 3.66
CA SER A 218 34.50 -7.43 4.65
C SER A 218 33.25 -8.20 4.26
N GLU A 219 33.28 -9.54 4.37
CA GLU A 219 32.05 -10.31 4.38
C GLU A 219 31.21 -9.83 5.55
N ALA A 220 30.06 -9.24 5.25
CA ALA A 220 29.16 -8.78 6.26
C ALA A 220 28.58 -9.99 6.99
N ASP A 221 28.88 -10.13 8.26
CA ASP A 221 27.86 -10.60 9.19
C ASP A 221 26.76 -9.53 9.18
N ILE A 222 25.84 -9.60 8.22
CA ILE A 222 24.56 -8.89 8.30
C ILE A 222 23.91 -9.49 9.54
N VAL A 223 24.20 -8.90 10.69
CA VAL A 223 23.49 -9.20 11.92
C VAL A 223 22.09 -8.66 11.66
N PRO A 224 21.10 -9.52 11.39
CA PRO A 224 19.74 -9.06 11.36
C PRO A 224 19.53 -8.32 12.66
N LEU A 225 18.86 -7.16 12.63
CA LEU A 225 18.46 -6.42 13.84
C LEU A 225 18.11 -7.46 14.89
N SER A 226 18.84 -7.46 16.01
CA SER A 226 18.65 -8.51 17.02
C SER A 226 17.17 -8.52 17.41
N LEU A 227 16.64 -9.68 17.79
CA LEU A 227 15.29 -9.79 18.32
C LEU A 227 15.04 -8.73 19.42
N TYR A 228 16.10 -8.34 20.14
CA TYR A 228 16.08 -7.29 21.15
C TYR A 228 15.92 -5.88 20.56
N ASP A 229 16.57 -5.58 19.43
CA ASP A 229 16.40 -4.28 18.74
C ASP A 229 15.01 -4.20 18.11
N MET A 230 14.50 -5.32 17.58
CA MET A 230 13.11 -5.43 17.12
C MET A 230 12.12 -5.31 18.29
N MET A 231 12.43 -5.84 19.48
CA MET A 231 11.62 -5.68 20.70
C MET A 231 11.65 -4.25 21.23
N LEU A 232 12.79 -3.54 21.17
CA LEU A 232 12.86 -2.11 21.51
C LEU A 232 12.05 -1.25 20.54
N LEU A 233 12.02 -1.61 19.26
CA LEU A 233 11.19 -0.98 18.24
C LEU A 233 9.70 -1.36 18.40
N SER A 234 9.38 -2.56 18.93
CA SER A 234 8.01 -3.04 19.16
C SER A 234 7.36 -2.53 20.46
N LYS A 235 8.09 -1.91 21.37
CA LYS A 235 7.48 -1.18 22.50
C LYS A 235 6.56 -0.04 22.05
N SER A 236 6.58 0.33 20.78
CA SER A 236 5.62 1.20 20.17
C SER A 236 4.50 0.37 19.49
N PHE A 237 3.48 0.03 20.21
CA PHE A 237 2.05 -0.15 19.88
C PHE A 237 1.63 -0.75 18.50
N PHE A 238 2.49 -1.39 17.72
CA PHE A 238 2.14 -2.07 16.48
C PHE A 238 2.37 -3.57 16.63
N THR A 239 1.37 -4.35 16.27
CA THR A 239 1.51 -5.79 16.16
C THR A 239 2.25 -6.09 14.85
N TYR A 240 3.44 -6.68 14.94
CA TYR A 240 4.15 -7.21 13.80
C TYR A 240 3.74 -8.66 13.62
N VAL A 241 3.26 -9.01 12.44
CA VAL A 241 3.19 -10.39 11.99
C VAL A 241 4.34 -10.58 11.01
N HIS A 242 5.31 -11.41 11.37
CA HIS A 242 6.44 -11.70 10.49
C HIS A 242 5.99 -12.39 9.19
N LYS A 243 6.66 -12.05 8.09
CA LYS A 243 6.40 -12.49 6.72
C LYS A 243 6.31 -14.02 6.55
N ASP A 244 6.86 -14.79 7.48
CA ASP A 244 7.12 -16.22 7.31
C ASP A 244 6.43 -17.12 8.36
N ILE A 245 5.42 -16.65 9.07
CA ILE A 245 4.63 -17.54 9.93
C ILE A 245 3.83 -18.48 9.05
N ARG A 246 4.40 -19.67 8.79
CA ARG A 246 3.64 -20.75 8.20
C ARG A 246 2.98 -21.52 9.33
N LYS A 247 1.67 -21.71 9.20
CA LYS A 247 0.87 -22.52 10.14
C LYS A 247 1.53 -23.84 10.51
N GLU A 248 2.11 -24.47 9.52
CA GLU A 248 2.81 -25.77 9.63
C GLU A 248 4.10 -25.70 10.47
N ASP A 249 4.70 -24.53 10.68
CA ASP A 249 5.93 -24.34 11.45
C ASP A 249 5.67 -23.97 12.91
N VAL A 250 4.44 -23.64 13.28
CA VAL A 250 4.05 -23.29 14.65
C VAL A 250 3.78 -24.54 15.47
N THR A 251 4.44 -24.65 16.63
CA THR A 251 4.22 -25.78 17.58
C THR A 251 3.38 -25.38 18.78
N LYS A 252 3.47 -24.12 19.20
CA LYS A 252 2.76 -23.64 20.39
C LYS A 252 2.51 -22.15 20.34
N ILE A 253 1.34 -21.75 20.81
CA ILE A 253 1.01 -20.35 21.12
C ILE A 253 0.72 -20.26 22.60
N THR A 254 1.37 -19.32 23.29
CA THR A 254 1.20 -19.09 24.73
C THR A 254 0.86 -17.62 24.96
N MET A 255 -0.20 -17.36 25.69
CA MET A 255 -0.58 -16.00 26.11
C MET A 255 -0.31 -15.84 27.60
N ASN A 256 0.37 -14.76 27.97
CA ASN A 256 0.61 -14.39 29.34
C ASN A 256 -0.54 -13.58 29.95
N GLU A 257 -0.50 -13.37 31.26
CA GLU A 257 -1.50 -12.58 32.00
C GLU A 257 -1.55 -11.10 31.56
N ASP A 258 -0.44 -10.55 31.09
CA ASP A 258 -0.31 -9.20 30.54
C ASP A 258 -0.79 -9.09 29.07
N LYS A 259 -1.35 -10.17 28.50
CA LYS A 259 -1.81 -10.31 27.14
C LYS A 259 -0.69 -10.32 26.08
N THR A 260 0.56 -10.49 26.45
CA THR A 260 1.61 -10.82 25.49
C THR A 260 1.44 -12.23 24.95
N VAL A 261 1.67 -12.43 23.66
CA VAL A 261 1.56 -13.73 23.00
C VAL A 261 2.92 -14.18 22.52
N PHE A 262 3.31 -15.39 22.85
CA PHE A 262 4.50 -16.05 22.31
C PHE A 262 4.10 -17.13 21.32
N ILE A 263 4.71 -17.08 20.14
CA ILE A 263 4.63 -18.14 19.13
C ILE A 263 5.93 -18.93 19.22
N THR A 264 5.82 -20.25 19.39
CA THR A 264 6.97 -21.17 19.37
C THR A 264 6.92 -21.96 18.06
N TYR A 265 8.04 -22.00 17.35
CA TYR A 265 8.19 -22.71 16.09
C TYR A 265 8.81 -24.10 16.26
N LYS A 266 8.73 -24.95 15.23
CA LYS A 266 9.29 -26.33 15.24
C LYS A 266 10.81 -26.36 15.40
N ASP A 267 11.51 -25.33 14.97
CA ASP A 267 12.95 -25.17 15.14
C ASP A 267 13.37 -24.74 16.55
N GLY A 268 12.39 -24.53 17.44
CA GLY A 268 12.60 -24.08 18.82
C GLY A 268 12.71 -22.57 18.97
N SER A 269 12.67 -21.80 17.90
CA SER A 269 12.63 -20.34 17.97
C SER A 269 11.32 -19.84 18.59
N MET A 270 11.35 -18.67 19.22
CA MET A 270 10.19 -18.05 19.85
C MET A 270 10.04 -16.62 19.36
N GLU A 271 8.81 -16.24 19.04
CA GLU A 271 8.45 -14.87 18.67
C GLU A 271 7.46 -14.29 19.67
N LEU A 272 7.69 -13.04 20.07
CA LEU A 272 6.82 -12.28 20.97
C LEU A 272 5.90 -11.39 20.14
N ILE A 273 4.60 -11.52 20.33
CA ILE A 273 3.59 -10.61 19.76
C ILE A 273 3.05 -9.75 20.91
N ASP A 274 3.46 -8.48 20.90
CA ASP A 274 3.02 -7.50 21.89
C ASP A 274 1.67 -6.92 21.48
N ASN A 275 0.65 -7.13 22.29
CA ASN A 275 -0.74 -6.74 22.09
C ASN A 275 -1.48 -7.55 21.00
N PRO A 276 -1.96 -8.76 21.32
CA PRO A 276 -2.57 -9.67 20.36
C PRO A 276 -3.80 -9.05 19.71
N LEU A 277 -3.86 -9.18 18.39
CA LEU A 277 -5.10 -9.41 17.69
C LEU A 277 -5.99 -10.34 18.53
N ASN A 278 -7.26 -10.13 18.54
CA ASN A 278 -8.20 -10.98 19.29
C ASN A 278 -7.78 -12.47 19.15
N ILE A 279 -7.81 -13.24 20.23
CA ILE A 279 -7.35 -14.66 20.22
C ILE A 279 -8.00 -15.47 19.06
N GLU A 280 -9.17 -15.05 18.60
CA GLU A 280 -9.83 -15.64 17.44
C GLU A 280 -9.08 -15.38 16.13
N ASP A 281 -8.45 -14.23 15.98
CA ASP A 281 -7.65 -13.90 14.78
C ASP A 281 -6.35 -14.70 14.74
N ILE A 282 -5.74 -14.98 15.91
CA ILE A 282 -4.60 -15.88 16.02
C ILE A 282 -4.99 -17.33 15.71
N LYS A 283 -6.19 -17.77 16.12
CA LYS A 283 -6.71 -19.10 15.76
C LYS A 283 -6.97 -19.27 14.26
N ILE A 284 -7.23 -18.18 13.54
CA ILE A 284 -7.34 -18.19 12.07
C ILE A 284 -5.97 -18.32 11.40
N LEU A 285 -4.89 -17.86 12.05
CA LEU A 285 -3.51 -18.04 11.60
C LEU A 285 -2.98 -19.47 11.82
N ILE A 286 -3.62 -20.25 12.69
CA ILE A 286 -3.35 -21.67 12.96
C ILE A 286 -4.45 -22.54 12.34
#